data_42e3c61cb5e3f196131601b351f91dbb
#
_entry.id   42e3c61cb5e3f196131601b351f91dbb
#
_cell.length_a   1.000
_cell.length_b   1.000
_cell.length_c   1.000
_cell.angle_alpha   90.00
_cell.angle_beta   90.00
_cell.angle_gamma   90.00
#
_symmetry.space_group_name_H-M   'P 1'
#
loop_
_entity.id
_entity.type
_entity.pdbx_description
1 polymer ?
#
loop_
_entity_poly.entity_id
_entity_poly.type
_entity_poly.pdbx_seq_one_letter_code
_entity_poly.pdbx_strand_id
1 'polypeptide(L)'
;MKKRSYHLLAALVLVSTQALAAAPMPRLVQQDGRYALLVDGKPFTMLGVQAHNSSNYPNALPKVWAAVKDAHANTLEIPVAWEQIEPVEGRFDFGYVDTLVAEARRNGVRLVLLWFGTWKNTGPAYTPEWVKFDDKRFPRMLGRDGKASYCLSPLGEQTLAADRKAFVALMRHLKQIDEAQRTVIMVQVENEVGTYGTVRDFGPRGEAAFRQPVPAAVLARKKPPVPGAASGTWSEVYGPYADEYFHAWAIANFIEDIAQAGRAVYDLPMFVNNALRDPLEPLAPWKGNFASGGPTYDVIDIYKAVAPHIDIAGPDLYAPQSDSVAATLDKFQRPDNALFVPEMGNAAAYARYVYRILGRGAIGVAPFGIDYADYSNYPLGSKRTDQTMVEPFGTIYAAFAPLAQQWGRWVLEGRTAGIAEGDDRKPQSLVLKDWGVTASFREWQFGTMGKDAKEEDYPPGTAAPNGGAAFARIGDDEFIVIGQHVRLHFWPAGANEGKGSMFARVEEGRLDAQGRWIMERNWNGDQVDHGVNLPARPTILKIRLRAY
;
A
#
# COMPACT_ATOMS: atom_id res chain seq x y z
N MET A 1 22.63 -73.38 -42.45
CA MET A 1 22.81 -71.89 -42.43
C MET A 1 21.45 -71.32 -42.01
N LYS A 2 21.26 -70.86 -40.75
CA LYS A 2 20.05 -70.24 -40.27
C LYS A 2 20.30 -68.72 -40.16
N LYS A 3 19.58 -67.91 -40.99
CA LYS A 3 19.61 -66.43 -40.90
C LYS A 3 18.77 -65.98 -39.71
N ARG A 4 19.37 -65.25 -38.78
CA ARG A 4 18.68 -64.53 -37.68
C ARG A 4 18.38 -63.10 -38.15
N SER A 5 17.09 -62.75 -38.27
CA SER A 5 16.62 -61.38 -38.49
C SER A 5 16.51 -60.67 -37.16
N TYR A 6 17.19 -59.52 -37.02
CA TYR A 6 17.06 -58.62 -35.88
C TYR A 6 16.02 -57.56 -36.22
N HIS A 7 14.91 -57.54 -35.51
CA HIS A 7 13.96 -56.41 -35.55
C HIS A 7 14.40 -55.35 -34.57
N LEU A 8 14.81 -54.20 -35.05
CA LEU A 8 14.99 -52.98 -34.26
C LEU A 8 13.62 -52.38 -33.96
N LEU A 9 13.17 -52.38 -32.69
CA LEU A 9 12.05 -51.59 -32.22
C LEU A 9 12.57 -50.19 -31.90
N ALA A 10 12.21 -49.17 -32.71
CA ALA A 10 12.42 -47.76 -32.39
C ALA A 10 11.29 -47.32 -31.45
N ALA A 11 11.61 -47.07 -30.17
CA ALA A 11 10.68 -46.46 -29.22
C ALA A 11 10.64 -44.95 -29.45
N LEU A 12 9.52 -44.46 -29.99
CA LEU A 12 9.24 -43.01 -30.07
C LEU A 12 8.87 -42.52 -28.67
N VAL A 13 9.77 -41.74 -28.04
CA VAL A 13 9.47 -41.02 -26.80
C VAL A 13 8.70 -39.77 -27.20
N LEU A 14 7.38 -39.78 -27.04
CA LEU A 14 6.55 -38.58 -27.10
C LEU A 14 6.79 -37.76 -25.84
N VAL A 15 7.64 -36.70 -25.93
CA VAL A 15 7.72 -35.68 -24.92
C VAL A 15 6.49 -34.78 -25.06
N SER A 16 5.47 -35.05 -24.26
CA SER A 16 4.32 -34.14 -24.14
C SER A 16 4.79 -32.85 -23.42
N THR A 17 5.05 -31.80 -24.17
CA THR A 17 5.16 -30.45 -23.63
C THR A 17 3.77 -30.04 -23.16
N GLN A 18 3.48 -30.24 -21.87
CA GLN A 18 2.36 -29.54 -21.25
C GLN A 18 2.66 -28.06 -21.34
N ALA A 19 1.95 -27.35 -22.20
CA ALA A 19 1.90 -25.88 -22.15
C ALA A 19 1.38 -25.52 -20.75
N LEU A 20 2.25 -24.97 -19.91
CA LEU A 20 1.83 -24.40 -18.63
C LEU A 20 0.80 -23.32 -18.98
N ALA A 21 -0.43 -23.50 -18.51
CA ALA A 21 -1.45 -22.46 -18.64
C ALA A 21 -0.91 -21.19 -18.00
N ALA A 22 -1.04 -20.06 -18.69
CA ALA A 22 -0.60 -18.76 -18.16
C ALA A 22 -1.23 -18.52 -16.79
N ALA A 23 -0.45 -18.00 -15.85
CA ALA A 23 -0.95 -17.65 -14.52
C ALA A 23 -2.14 -16.66 -14.65
N PRO A 24 -3.20 -16.77 -13.83
CA PRO A 24 -4.30 -15.83 -13.86
C PRO A 24 -3.81 -14.39 -13.63
N MET A 25 -4.48 -13.42 -14.28
CA MET A 25 -4.17 -12.01 -14.06
C MET A 25 -4.30 -11.63 -12.59
N PRO A 26 -3.35 -10.86 -12.04
CA PRO A 26 -3.54 -10.21 -10.76
C PRO A 26 -4.82 -9.37 -10.80
N ARG A 27 -5.60 -9.41 -9.73
CA ARG A 27 -6.84 -8.63 -9.66
C ARG A 27 -7.28 -8.37 -8.23
N LEU A 28 -7.94 -7.27 -7.99
CA LEU A 28 -8.67 -7.02 -6.76
C LEU A 28 -10.00 -7.78 -6.77
N VAL A 29 -10.34 -8.38 -5.66
CA VAL A 29 -11.65 -8.95 -5.39
C VAL A 29 -12.24 -8.30 -4.15
N GLN A 30 -13.56 -8.15 -4.15
CA GLN A 30 -14.30 -7.55 -3.05
C GLN A 30 -15.35 -8.51 -2.52
N GLN A 31 -15.51 -8.53 -1.21
CA GLN A 31 -16.61 -9.20 -0.52
C GLN A 31 -17.05 -8.35 0.68
N ASP A 32 -18.32 -7.91 0.67
CA ASP A 32 -18.93 -7.09 1.74
C ASP A 32 -18.08 -5.86 2.13
N GLY A 33 -17.56 -5.12 1.14
CA GLY A 33 -16.73 -3.94 1.35
C GLY A 33 -15.28 -4.21 1.78
N ARG A 34 -14.87 -5.49 1.84
CA ARG A 34 -13.49 -5.91 2.12
C ARG A 34 -12.81 -6.37 0.84
N TYR A 35 -11.52 -6.22 0.78
CA TYR A 35 -10.75 -6.46 -0.44
C TYR A 35 -9.61 -7.45 -0.21
N ALA A 36 -9.26 -8.18 -1.26
CA ALA A 36 -8.00 -8.91 -1.35
C ALA A 36 -7.42 -8.74 -2.77
N LEU A 37 -6.09 -8.67 -2.85
CA LEU A 37 -5.38 -8.84 -4.11
C LEU A 37 -5.21 -10.33 -4.38
N LEU A 38 -5.61 -10.80 -5.55
CA LEU A 38 -5.31 -12.15 -6.00
C LEU A 38 -4.09 -12.12 -6.92
N VAL A 39 -3.10 -12.94 -6.58
CA VAL A 39 -1.93 -13.23 -7.42
C VAL A 39 -1.90 -14.73 -7.64
N ASP A 40 -1.70 -15.17 -8.89
CA ASP A 40 -1.81 -16.59 -9.28
C ASP A 40 -3.14 -17.23 -8.84
N GLY A 41 -4.22 -16.45 -8.82
CA GLY A 41 -5.56 -16.87 -8.40
C GLY A 41 -5.76 -17.05 -6.89
N LYS A 42 -4.77 -16.69 -6.07
CA LYS A 42 -4.81 -16.84 -4.61
C LYS A 42 -4.70 -15.50 -3.91
N PRO A 43 -5.32 -15.31 -2.73
CA PRO A 43 -5.11 -14.12 -1.92
C PRO A 43 -3.62 -13.90 -1.64
N PHE A 44 -3.20 -12.65 -1.77
CA PHE A 44 -1.82 -12.24 -1.60
C PHE A 44 -1.77 -10.94 -0.77
N THR A 45 -1.20 -11.02 0.42
CA THR A 45 -0.94 -9.83 1.24
C THR A 45 0.46 -9.31 0.89
N MET A 46 0.54 -8.09 0.41
CA MET A 46 1.81 -7.46 0.09
C MET A 46 2.52 -7.03 1.39
N LEU A 47 3.61 -7.72 1.70
CA LEU A 47 4.63 -7.27 2.64
C LEU A 47 5.64 -6.51 1.78
N GLY A 48 5.28 -5.27 1.47
CA GLY A 48 5.98 -4.46 0.48
C GLY A 48 7.13 -3.66 1.09
N VAL A 49 8.06 -3.29 0.24
CA VAL A 49 9.04 -2.22 0.50
C VAL A 49 9.17 -1.39 -0.76
N GLN A 50 9.37 -0.09 -0.61
CA GLN A 50 9.58 0.82 -1.73
C GLN A 50 11.03 1.30 -1.74
N ALA A 51 11.69 1.19 -2.90
CA ALA A 51 13.03 1.72 -3.09
C ALA A 51 13.02 3.25 -3.24
N HIS A 52 14.16 3.91 -2.98
CA HIS A 52 14.30 5.33 -3.30
C HIS A 52 14.10 5.62 -4.79
N ASN A 53 13.66 6.84 -5.08
CA ASN A 53 13.28 7.27 -6.43
C ASN A 53 14.38 7.08 -7.48
N SER A 54 15.65 7.23 -7.10
CA SER A 54 16.80 7.07 -7.99
C SER A 54 17.50 5.71 -7.89
N SER A 55 16.91 4.74 -7.20
CA SER A 55 17.41 3.36 -7.13
C SER A 55 16.94 2.49 -8.30
N ASN A 56 16.31 3.11 -9.30
CA ASN A 56 15.74 2.49 -10.49
C ASN A 56 16.75 2.35 -11.64
N TYR A 57 17.97 1.93 -11.34
CA TYR A 57 19.03 1.66 -12.31
C TYR A 57 19.65 0.28 -12.07
N PRO A 58 20.08 -0.45 -13.13
CA PRO A 58 20.67 -1.79 -12.98
C PRO A 58 21.80 -1.85 -11.94
N ASN A 59 22.66 -0.83 -11.88
CA ASN A 59 23.79 -0.78 -10.95
C ASN A 59 23.37 -0.52 -9.48
N ALA A 60 22.16 -0.03 -9.23
CA ALA A 60 21.60 0.17 -7.89
C ALA A 60 20.90 -1.10 -7.36
N LEU A 61 20.37 -1.94 -8.25
CA LEU A 61 19.58 -3.11 -7.88
C LEU A 61 20.24 -4.07 -6.88
N PRO A 62 21.55 -4.34 -6.92
CA PRO A 62 22.18 -5.19 -5.90
C PRO A 62 21.96 -4.69 -4.46
N LYS A 63 22.01 -3.37 -4.23
CA LYS A 63 21.73 -2.75 -2.92
C LYS A 63 20.25 -2.82 -2.55
N VAL A 64 19.36 -2.68 -3.54
CA VAL A 64 17.91 -2.82 -3.35
C VAL A 64 17.56 -4.25 -2.94
N TRP A 65 18.05 -5.26 -3.67
CA TRP A 65 17.75 -6.66 -3.36
C TRP A 65 18.30 -7.12 -2.00
N ALA A 66 19.44 -6.59 -1.58
CA ALA A 66 19.97 -6.85 -0.25
C ALA A 66 18.99 -6.38 0.84
N ALA A 67 18.48 -5.16 0.73
CA ALA A 67 17.51 -4.61 1.67
C ALA A 67 16.14 -5.32 1.62
N VAL A 68 15.64 -5.64 0.42
CA VAL A 68 14.41 -6.44 0.22
C VAL A 68 14.49 -7.79 0.94
N LYS A 69 15.64 -8.45 0.84
CA LYS A 69 15.89 -9.74 1.51
C LYS A 69 15.91 -9.58 3.03
N ASP A 70 16.63 -8.58 3.54
CA ASP A 70 16.72 -8.32 4.99
C ASP A 70 15.37 -7.88 5.57
N ALA A 71 14.53 -7.22 4.76
CA ALA A 71 13.16 -6.87 5.11
C ALA A 71 12.20 -8.07 5.10
N HIS A 72 12.60 -9.24 4.62
CA HIS A 72 11.69 -10.38 4.37
C HIS A 72 10.48 -9.99 3.51
N ALA A 73 10.64 -9.02 2.62
CA ALA A 73 9.57 -8.54 1.77
C ALA A 73 9.24 -9.52 0.65
N ASN A 74 7.96 -9.65 0.32
CA ASN A 74 7.49 -10.43 -0.82
C ASN A 74 7.16 -9.57 -2.05
N THR A 75 7.21 -8.25 -1.88
CA THR A 75 6.86 -7.27 -2.91
C THR A 75 7.86 -6.10 -2.87
N LEU A 76 8.35 -5.71 -4.03
CA LEU A 76 9.15 -4.49 -4.22
C LEU A 76 8.35 -3.47 -5.05
N GLU A 77 8.18 -2.27 -4.50
CA GLU A 77 7.70 -1.10 -5.23
C GLU A 77 8.91 -0.31 -5.71
N ILE A 78 8.97 -0.05 -7.03
CA ILE A 78 10.15 0.58 -7.62
C ILE A 78 9.77 1.43 -8.84
N PRO A 79 10.38 2.62 -9.01
CA PRO A 79 10.07 3.52 -10.11
C PRO A 79 10.46 2.96 -11.48
N VAL A 80 9.64 3.30 -12.46
CA VAL A 80 9.93 3.29 -13.88
C VAL A 80 9.68 4.70 -14.40
N ALA A 81 10.73 5.43 -14.73
CA ALA A 81 10.63 6.83 -15.11
C ALA A 81 10.46 7.00 -16.61
N TRP A 82 9.60 7.95 -17.02
CA TRP A 82 9.39 8.25 -18.43
C TRP A 82 10.68 8.62 -19.16
N GLU A 83 11.55 9.44 -18.51
CA GLU A 83 12.85 9.83 -19.11
C GLU A 83 13.79 8.64 -19.37
N GLN A 84 13.63 7.52 -18.63
CA GLN A 84 14.38 6.28 -18.89
C GLN A 84 13.79 5.48 -20.05
N ILE A 85 12.46 5.45 -20.13
CA ILE A 85 11.73 4.66 -21.12
C ILE A 85 11.75 5.32 -22.49
N GLU A 86 11.67 6.65 -22.57
CA GLU A 86 11.64 7.42 -23.81
C GLU A 86 12.60 8.65 -23.74
N PRO A 87 13.92 8.42 -23.59
CA PRO A 87 14.89 9.52 -23.46
C PRO A 87 14.93 10.44 -24.68
N VAL A 88 14.62 9.92 -25.85
CA VAL A 88 14.45 10.64 -27.11
C VAL A 88 13.07 10.35 -27.64
N GLU A 89 12.33 11.39 -28.05
CA GLU A 89 10.95 11.27 -28.53
C GLU A 89 10.81 10.15 -29.59
N GLY A 90 9.93 9.19 -29.31
CA GLY A 90 9.66 8.04 -30.17
C GLY A 90 10.68 6.91 -30.09
N ARG A 91 11.72 7.01 -29.26
CA ARG A 91 12.73 5.95 -29.08
C ARG A 91 12.64 5.38 -27.68
N PHE A 92 12.13 4.16 -27.61
CA PHE A 92 11.93 3.46 -26.33
C PHE A 92 13.10 2.57 -25.97
N ASP A 93 13.48 2.57 -24.68
CA ASP A 93 14.48 1.70 -24.06
C ASP A 93 13.86 0.99 -22.84
N PHE A 94 13.79 -0.33 -22.91
CA PHE A 94 13.24 -1.16 -21.83
C PHE A 94 14.32 -1.98 -21.09
N GLY A 95 15.60 -1.76 -21.35
CA GLY A 95 16.69 -2.56 -20.80
C GLY A 95 16.72 -2.60 -19.27
N TYR A 96 16.35 -1.50 -18.61
CA TYR A 96 16.18 -1.48 -17.17
C TYR A 96 15.00 -2.38 -16.73
N VAL A 97 13.85 -2.30 -17.39
CA VAL A 97 12.65 -3.10 -17.07
C VAL A 97 12.91 -4.58 -17.24
N ASP A 98 13.60 -4.97 -18.31
CA ASP A 98 14.02 -6.37 -18.56
C ASP A 98 14.89 -6.89 -17.41
N THR A 99 15.88 -6.11 -17.02
CA THR A 99 16.79 -6.45 -15.91
C THR A 99 16.02 -6.59 -14.59
N LEU A 100 15.18 -5.62 -14.28
CA LEU A 100 14.39 -5.58 -13.05
C LEU A 100 13.46 -6.81 -12.92
N VAL A 101 12.70 -7.11 -13.98
CA VAL A 101 11.77 -8.25 -13.99
C VAL A 101 12.52 -9.57 -13.88
N ALA A 102 13.65 -9.72 -14.59
CA ALA A 102 14.46 -10.93 -14.49
C ALA A 102 15.08 -11.12 -13.09
N GLU A 103 15.52 -10.03 -12.45
CA GLU A 103 16.06 -10.08 -11.09
C GLU A 103 14.98 -10.34 -10.03
N ALA A 104 13.80 -9.73 -10.15
CA ALA A 104 12.67 -10.00 -9.26
C ALA A 104 12.31 -11.49 -9.26
N ARG A 105 12.30 -12.12 -10.44
CA ARG A 105 12.08 -13.57 -10.58
C ARG A 105 13.14 -14.40 -9.86
N ARG A 106 14.42 -14.04 -10.02
CA ARG A 106 15.51 -14.73 -9.33
C ARG A 106 15.43 -14.62 -7.82
N ASN A 107 14.91 -13.49 -7.31
CA ASN A 107 14.74 -13.24 -5.89
C ASN A 107 13.38 -13.77 -5.35
N GLY A 108 12.48 -14.26 -6.21
CA GLY A 108 11.16 -14.73 -5.80
C GLY A 108 10.24 -13.63 -5.27
N VAL A 109 10.42 -12.37 -5.73
CA VAL A 109 9.71 -11.17 -5.27
C VAL A 109 8.78 -10.68 -6.38
N ARG A 110 7.57 -10.25 -6.02
CA ARG A 110 6.64 -9.58 -6.93
C ARG A 110 6.97 -8.09 -7.04
N LEU A 111 6.59 -7.48 -8.16
CA LEU A 111 6.84 -6.06 -8.43
C LEU A 111 5.53 -5.27 -8.46
N VAL A 112 5.57 -4.10 -7.85
CA VAL A 112 4.66 -2.99 -8.10
C VAL A 112 5.48 -1.91 -8.79
N LEU A 113 5.13 -1.56 -10.02
CA LEU A 113 5.86 -0.55 -10.78
C LEU A 113 5.23 0.83 -10.56
N LEU A 114 6.07 1.81 -10.26
CA LEU A 114 5.64 3.19 -10.05
C LEU A 114 5.94 3.97 -11.33
N TRP A 115 4.91 4.26 -12.13
CA TRP A 115 5.05 5.07 -13.33
C TRP A 115 5.27 6.54 -12.95
N PHE A 116 6.51 7.01 -13.04
CA PHE A 116 6.85 8.40 -12.92
C PHE A 116 6.76 9.07 -14.30
N GLY A 117 5.54 9.45 -14.67
CA GLY A 117 5.18 10.05 -15.93
C GLY A 117 5.26 11.56 -15.91
N THR A 118 4.12 12.21 -16.08
CA THR A 118 4.01 13.68 -16.10
C THR A 118 4.32 14.30 -14.73
N TRP A 119 3.97 13.62 -13.63
CA TRP A 119 4.18 14.15 -12.27
C TRP A 119 4.85 13.14 -11.33
N LYS A 120 5.86 13.62 -10.61
CA LYS A 120 6.43 13.02 -9.41
C LYS A 120 6.59 14.11 -8.36
N ASN A 121 5.95 13.93 -7.17
CA ASN A 121 5.86 14.98 -6.15
C ASN A 121 5.40 16.31 -6.75
N THR A 122 4.29 16.24 -7.48
CA THR A 122 3.63 17.37 -8.18
C THR A 122 4.39 17.97 -9.37
N GLY A 123 5.67 17.67 -9.56
CA GLY A 123 6.50 18.26 -10.62
C GLY A 123 6.90 17.31 -11.74
N PRO A 124 7.34 17.82 -12.90
CA PRO A 124 7.74 17.03 -14.06
C PRO A 124 9.19 16.54 -13.97
N ALA A 125 9.65 16.15 -12.77
CA ALA A 125 11.08 15.84 -12.54
C ALA A 125 11.57 14.67 -13.38
N TYR A 126 10.72 13.68 -13.64
CA TYR A 126 11.04 12.44 -14.34
C TYR A 126 10.50 12.37 -15.78
N THR A 127 9.93 13.47 -16.30
CA THR A 127 9.63 13.57 -17.72
C THR A 127 10.92 13.75 -18.53
N PRO A 128 10.99 13.30 -19.79
CA PRO A 128 12.14 13.55 -20.65
C PRO A 128 12.41 15.04 -20.88
N GLU A 129 13.66 15.42 -21.18
CA GLU A 129 14.03 16.81 -21.46
C GLU A 129 13.22 17.46 -22.57
N TRP A 130 12.88 16.69 -23.62
CA TRP A 130 12.06 17.18 -24.74
C TRP A 130 10.60 17.49 -24.32
N VAL A 131 10.14 17.01 -23.14
CA VAL A 131 8.88 17.42 -22.50
C VAL A 131 9.11 18.57 -21.52
N LYS A 132 10.08 18.45 -20.61
CA LYS A 132 10.32 19.41 -19.50
C LYS A 132 10.51 20.84 -19.99
N PHE A 133 11.14 21.04 -21.16
CA PHE A 133 11.62 22.32 -21.61
C PHE A 133 10.97 22.83 -22.90
N ASP A 134 9.90 22.19 -23.36
CA ASP A 134 9.08 22.68 -24.48
C ASP A 134 7.69 23.14 -24.00
N ASP A 135 7.66 24.27 -23.31
CA ASP A 135 6.42 24.82 -22.74
C ASP A 135 5.36 25.21 -23.80
N LYS A 136 5.74 25.27 -25.09
CA LYS A 136 4.79 25.50 -26.19
C LYS A 136 3.95 24.26 -26.48
N ARG A 137 4.58 23.10 -26.48
CA ARG A 137 3.90 21.82 -26.69
C ARG A 137 3.31 21.28 -25.39
N PHE A 138 4.03 21.43 -24.28
CA PHE A 138 3.71 20.87 -22.98
C PHE A 138 3.52 22.01 -21.95
N PRO A 139 2.35 22.64 -21.97
CA PRO A 139 2.14 23.88 -21.22
C PRO A 139 2.18 23.63 -19.71
N ARG A 140 2.79 24.58 -19.00
CA ARG A 140 2.71 24.66 -17.54
C ARG A 140 1.41 25.27 -17.10
N MET A 141 0.99 24.96 -15.89
CA MET A 141 -0.12 25.64 -15.23
C MET A 141 0.24 27.12 -15.01
N LEU A 142 -0.77 27.99 -15.07
CA LEU A 142 -0.63 29.40 -14.69
C LEU A 142 -1.27 29.64 -13.31
N GLY A 143 -0.58 30.40 -12.46
CA GLY A 143 -1.15 30.93 -11.23
C GLY A 143 -2.16 32.06 -11.49
N ARG A 144 -2.87 32.51 -10.45
CA ARG A 144 -3.80 33.67 -10.55
C ARG A 144 -3.12 34.95 -11.00
N ASP A 145 -1.82 35.08 -10.75
CA ASP A 145 -0.98 36.21 -11.18
C ASP A 145 -0.49 36.10 -12.63
N GLY A 146 -0.92 35.09 -13.35
CA GLY A 146 -0.54 34.81 -14.74
C GLY A 146 0.86 34.20 -14.91
N LYS A 147 1.60 33.94 -13.82
CA LYS A 147 2.93 33.36 -13.90
C LYS A 147 2.85 31.85 -14.04
N ALA A 148 3.79 31.28 -14.80
CA ALA A 148 3.91 29.85 -14.95
C ALA A 148 4.30 29.17 -13.63
N SER A 149 3.58 28.12 -13.28
CA SER A 149 3.93 27.20 -12.21
C SER A 149 5.03 26.25 -12.67
N TYR A 150 5.66 25.54 -11.74
CA TYR A 150 6.58 24.45 -12.05
C TYR A 150 5.87 23.20 -12.60
N CYS A 151 4.56 23.03 -12.35
CA CYS A 151 3.77 21.89 -12.77
C CYS A 151 3.32 21.99 -14.23
N LEU A 152 3.30 20.87 -14.92
CA LEU A 152 2.61 20.73 -16.22
C LEU A 152 1.09 20.74 -16.02
N SER A 153 0.37 21.38 -16.96
CA SER A 153 -1.09 21.49 -16.89
C SER A 153 -1.77 20.15 -17.14
N PRO A 154 -2.72 19.71 -16.27
CA PRO A 154 -3.53 18.51 -16.52
C PRO A 154 -4.48 18.67 -17.72
N LEU A 155 -4.57 19.87 -18.29
CA LEU A 155 -5.35 20.18 -19.51
C LEU A 155 -4.46 20.29 -20.76
N GLY A 156 -3.20 19.86 -20.65
CA GLY A 156 -2.25 19.81 -21.76
C GLY A 156 -2.48 18.58 -22.64
N GLU A 157 -3.22 18.70 -23.73
CA GLU A 157 -3.56 17.60 -24.63
C GLU A 157 -2.33 16.88 -25.20
N GLN A 158 -1.28 17.62 -25.54
CA GLN A 158 -0.04 17.03 -26.05
C GLN A 158 0.75 16.31 -24.95
N THR A 159 0.72 16.84 -23.73
CA THR A 159 1.32 16.18 -22.56
C THR A 159 0.65 14.83 -22.30
N LEU A 160 -0.69 14.83 -22.23
CA LEU A 160 -1.48 13.61 -22.07
C LEU A 160 -1.21 12.59 -23.20
N ALA A 161 -1.20 13.04 -24.44
CA ALA A 161 -0.97 12.14 -25.57
C ALA A 161 0.43 11.53 -25.55
N ALA A 162 1.45 12.28 -25.16
CA ALA A 162 2.82 11.81 -25.09
C ALA A 162 3.04 10.83 -23.92
N ASP A 163 2.56 11.17 -22.72
CA ASP A 163 2.63 10.29 -21.53
C ASP A 163 1.88 8.98 -21.79
N ARG A 164 0.61 9.06 -22.21
CA ARG A 164 -0.18 7.89 -22.57
C ARG A 164 0.54 6.98 -23.58
N LYS A 165 1.19 7.55 -24.60
CA LYS A 165 1.96 6.79 -25.59
C LYS A 165 3.11 6.03 -24.92
N ALA A 166 3.86 6.69 -24.03
CA ALA A 166 4.98 6.08 -23.33
C ALA A 166 4.51 4.99 -22.37
N PHE A 167 3.45 5.27 -21.59
CA PHE A 167 2.85 4.29 -20.69
C PHE A 167 2.32 3.05 -21.42
N VAL A 168 1.60 3.24 -22.53
CA VAL A 168 1.12 2.13 -23.37
C VAL A 168 2.27 1.31 -23.96
N ALA A 169 3.40 1.95 -24.31
CA ALA A 169 4.59 1.24 -24.78
C ALA A 169 5.19 0.37 -23.67
N LEU A 170 5.28 0.89 -22.43
CA LEU A 170 5.69 0.13 -21.25
C LEU A 170 4.74 -1.06 -21.00
N MET A 171 3.42 -0.83 -20.97
CA MET A 171 2.44 -1.90 -20.73
C MET A 171 2.47 -2.99 -21.79
N ARG A 172 2.72 -2.63 -23.05
CA ARG A 172 2.90 -3.59 -24.13
C ARG A 172 4.18 -4.42 -23.96
N HIS A 173 5.26 -3.79 -23.56
CA HIS A 173 6.51 -4.48 -23.27
C HIS A 173 6.37 -5.44 -22.09
N LEU A 174 5.76 -4.99 -20.99
CA LEU A 174 5.46 -5.84 -19.83
C LEU A 174 4.61 -7.05 -20.21
N LYS A 175 3.58 -6.86 -21.05
CA LYS A 175 2.80 -7.98 -21.54
C LYS A 175 3.67 -9.01 -22.29
N GLN A 176 4.59 -8.55 -23.12
CA GLN A 176 5.48 -9.44 -23.89
C GLN A 176 6.41 -10.26 -23.00
N ILE A 177 6.99 -9.65 -21.95
CA ILE A 177 8.02 -10.30 -21.14
C ILE A 177 7.48 -10.99 -19.88
N ASP A 178 6.26 -10.62 -19.40
CA ASP A 178 5.77 -11.04 -18.08
C ASP A 178 4.37 -11.72 -18.11
N GLU A 179 3.69 -11.80 -19.25
CA GLU A 179 2.34 -12.37 -19.32
C GLU A 179 2.25 -13.80 -18.78
N ALA A 180 3.28 -14.62 -18.94
CA ALA A 180 3.29 -16.00 -18.48
C ALA A 180 3.55 -16.14 -16.97
N GLN A 181 4.27 -15.19 -16.35
CA GLN A 181 4.80 -15.34 -14.98
C GLN A 181 4.19 -14.37 -13.97
N ARG A 182 3.57 -13.28 -14.44
CA ARG A 182 2.91 -12.29 -13.57
C ARG A 182 3.81 -11.76 -12.45
N THR A 183 5.08 -11.48 -12.76
CA THR A 183 6.04 -10.91 -11.80
C THR A 183 5.59 -9.53 -11.35
N VAL A 184 5.08 -8.71 -12.30
CA VAL A 184 4.44 -7.42 -12.03
C VAL A 184 2.98 -7.66 -11.68
N ILE A 185 2.56 -7.21 -10.50
CA ILE A 185 1.22 -7.49 -9.96
C ILE A 185 0.32 -6.25 -9.86
N MET A 186 0.89 -5.06 -9.97
CA MET A 186 0.16 -3.79 -9.88
C MET A 186 1.01 -2.65 -10.46
N VAL A 187 0.38 -1.57 -10.90
CA VAL A 187 1.07 -0.38 -11.39
C VAL A 187 0.48 0.86 -10.72
N GLN A 188 1.34 1.74 -10.20
CA GLN A 188 0.97 3.10 -9.83
C GLN A 188 1.01 3.99 -11.07
N VAL A 189 -0.03 4.79 -11.26
CA VAL A 189 -0.09 5.77 -12.36
C VAL A 189 0.20 7.15 -11.79
N GLU A 190 1.30 7.76 -12.18
CA GLU A 190 1.85 8.98 -11.61
C GLU A 190 2.28 8.80 -10.14
N ASN A 191 2.81 9.86 -9.51
CA ASN A 191 3.15 9.82 -8.09
C ASN A 191 2.88 11.17 -7.42
N GLU A 192 2.15 11.11 -6.29
CA GLU A 192 1.82 12.27 -5.45
C GLU A 192 1.42 13.50 -6.28
N VAL A 193 0.45 13.29 -7.14
CA VAL A 193 -0.08 14.31 -8.04
C VAL A 193 -0.75 15.46 -7.29
N GLY A 194 -0.95 16.57 -7.99
CA GLY A 194 -1.51 17.79 -7.42
C GLY A 194 -0.57 18.96 -7.63
N THR A 195 -0.76 20.05 -6.90
CA THR A 195 0.12 21.20 -6.99
C THR A 195 0.18 22.00 -5.70
N TYR A 196 1.35 22.56 -5.42
CA TYR A 196 1.57 23.59 -4.42
C TYR A 196 1.68 24.96 -5.10
N GLY A 197 1.46 26.05 -4.36
CA GLY A 197 1.60 27.43 -4.84
C GLY A 197 0.41 27.97 -5.64
N THR A 198 -0.36 27.12 -6.30
CA THR A 198 -1.63 27.46 -6.93
C THR A 198 -2.65 26.36 -6.71
N VAL A 199 -3.94 26.70 -6.58
CA VAL A 199 -4.98 25.72 -6.31
C VAL A 199 -5.39 24.95 -7.57
N ARG A 200 -5.26 25.56 -8.75
CA ARG A 200 -5.52 24.99 -10.07
C ARG A 200 -4.80 25.74 -11.17
N ASP A 201 -4.96 25.28 -12.40
CA ASP A 201 -4.55 26.02 -13.58
C ASP A 201 -5.52 27.18 -13.88
N PHE A 202 -5.02 28.42 -13.85
CA PHE A 202 -5.74 29.65 -14.25
C PHE A 202 -5.40 30.11 -15.66
N GLY A 203 -4.70 29.28 -16.44
CA GLY A 203 -4.48 29.53 -17.86
C GLY A 203 -5.78 29.51 -18.68
N PRO A 204 -5.73 29.97 -19.95
CA PRO A 204 -6.93 30.08 -20.79
C PRO A 204 -7.75 28.79 -20.89
N ARG A 205 -7.06 27.63 -20.99
CA ARG A 205 -7.74 26.31 -21.01
C ARG A 205 -8.36 25.96 -19.67
N GLY A 206 -7.64 26.25 -18.56
CA GLY A 206 -8.13 26.04 -17.20
C GLY A 206 -9.39 26.86 -16.92
N GLU A 207 -9.37 28.16 -17.28
CA GLU A 207 -10.51 29.05 -17.14
C GLU A 207 -11.72 28.60 -18.01
N ALA A 208 -11.47 28.20 -19.26
CA ALA A 208 -12.53 27.74 -20.13
C ALA A 208 -13.21 26.45 -19.61
N ALA A 209 -12.43 25.49 -19.12
CA ALA A 209 -12.92 24.24 -18.55
C ALA A 209 -13.63 24.46 -17.19
N PHE A 210 -13.10 25.33 -16.34
CA PHE A 210 -13.68 25.66 -15.04
C PHE A 210 -15.08 26.26 -15.12
N ARG A 211 -15.37 27.00 -16.20
CA ARG A 211 -16.70 27.61 -16.46
C ARG A 211 -17.72 26.62 -17.03
N GLN A 212 -17.31 25.40 -17.38
CA GLN A 212 -18.25 24.38 -17.83
C GLN A 212 -19.06 23.83 -16.66
N PRO A 213 -20.26 23.30 -16.89
CA PRO A 213 -21.03 22.59 -15.87
C PRO A 213 -20.24 21.44 -15.25
N VAL A 214 -20.44 21.21 -13.96
CA VAL A 214 -19.90 20.02 -13.27
C VAL A 214 -20.45 18.76 -13.92
N PRO A 215 -19.59 17.78 -14.28
CA PRO A 215 -20.06 16.53 -14.89
C PRO A 215 -21.03 15.76 -13.99
N ALA A 216 -22.06 15.18 -14.57
CA ALA A 216 -23.10 14.44 -13.85
C ALA A 216 -22.53 13.30 -12.97
N ALA A 217 -21.48 12.62 -13.44
CA ALA A 217 -20.81 11.58 -12.65
C ALA A 217 -20.20 12.13 -11.34
N VAL A 218 -19.64 13.33 -11.38
CA VAL A 218 -19.10 14.01 -10.19
C VAL A 218 -20.24 14.42 -9.26
N LEU A 219 -21.31 15.05 -9.78
CA LEU A 219 -22.48 15.44 -8.99
C LEU A 219 -23.14 14.26 -8.28
N ALA A 220 -23.14 13.10 -8.91
CA ALA A 220 -23.74 11.88 -8.34
C ALA A 220 -22.97 11.37 -7.11
N ARG A 221 -21.66 11.57 -7.05
CA ARG A 221 -20.79 11.03 -5.99
C ARG A 221 -20.33 12.07 -4.98
N LYS A 222 -19.90 13.25 -5.45
CA LYS A 222 -19.33 14.28 -4.59
C LYS A 222 -20.38 15.28 -4.14
N LYS A 223 -20.77 15.20 -2.88
CA LYS A 223 -21.66 16.20 -2.27
C LYS A 223 -20.88 17.49 -1.97
N PRO A 224 -21.47 18.69 -2.21
CA PRO A 224 -20.84 19.94 -1.80
C PRO A 224 -20.73 19.98 -0.26
N PRO A 225 -19.59 20.41 0.29
CA PRO A 225 -19.41 20.55 1.75
C PRO A 225 -20.26 21.66 2.38
N VAL A 226 -20.69 22.61 1.57
CA VAL A 226 -21.59 23.70 1.94
C VAL A 226 -22.80 23.72 0.98
N PRO A 227 -23.95 24.25 1.37
CA PRO A 227 -25.09 24.39 0.46
C PRO A 227 -24.70 25.15 -0.80
N GLY A 228 -24.99 24.58 -1.96
CA GLY A 228 -24.73 25.11 -3.30
C GLY A 228 -25.84 24.72 -4.27
N ALA A 229 -25.70 25.09 -5.53
CA ALA A 229 -26.62 24.69 -6.57
C ALA A 229 -26.58 23.16 -6.78
N ALA A 230 -27.70 22.55 -7.11
CA ALA A 230 -27.77 21.12 -7.39
C ALA A 230 -27.07 20.74 -8.72
N SER A 231 -26.91 21.71 -9.63
CA SER A 231 -26.20 21.61 -10.91
C SER A 231 -25.75 23.00 -11.34
N GLY A 232 -24.80 23.08 -12.26
CA GLY A 232 -24.25 24.33 -12.74
C GLY A 232 -22.75 24.27 -12.87
N THR A 233 -22.09 25.40 -12.90
CA THR A 233 -20.63 25.53 -12.92
C THR A 233 -20.01 25.07 -11.60
N TRP A 234 -18.72 24.85 -11.59
CA TRP A 234 -17.98 24.45 -10.39
C TRP A 234 -18.17 25.43 -9.23
N SER A 235 -18.14 26.75 -9.52
CA SER A 235 -18.35 27.79 -8.50
C SER A 235 -19.76 27.77 -7.93
N GLU A 236 -20.79 27.56 -8.76
CA GLU A 236 -22.19 27.53 -8.31
C GLU A 236 -22.47 26.32 -7.42
N VAL A 237 -21.86 25.15 -7.75
CA VAL A 237 -22.09 23.91 -7.02
C VAL A 237 -21.23 23.83 -5.75
N TYR A 238 -19.93 24.13 -5.85
CA TYR A 238 -18.99 23.85 -4.75
C TYR A 238 -18.49 25.09 -4.02
N GLY A 239 -18.84 26.29 -4.49
CA GLY A 239 -18.47 27.54 -3.82
C GLY A 239 -16.96 27.65 -3.55
N PRO A 240 -16.54 27.84 -2.29
CA PRO A 240 -15.11 28.03 -1.95
C PRO A 240 -14.23 26.79 -2.17
N TYR A 241 -14.81 25.62 -2.39
CA TYR A 241 -14.09 24.38 -2.69
C TYR A 241 -13.94 24.12 -4.21
N ALA A 242 -14.55 24.95 -5.03
CA ALA A 242 -14.67 24.73 -6.48
C ALA A 242 -13.32 24.58 -7.18
N ASP A 243 -12.35 25.44 -6.85
CA ASP A 243 -11.03 25.44 -7.49
C ASP A 243 -10.29 24.11 -7.27
N GLU A 244 -10.28 23.62 -6.02
CA GLU A 244 -9.64 22.35 -5.66
C GLU A 244 -10.35 21.15 -6.29
N TYR A 245 -11.68 21.12 -6.24
CA TYR A 245 -12.46 20.00 -6.78
C TYR A 245 -12.39 19.93 -8.30
N PHE A 246 -12.38 21.08 -8.97
CA PHE A 246 -12.11 21.15 -10.40
C PHE A 246 -10.70 20.60 -10.74
N HIS A 247 -9.70 20.97 -9.93
CA HIS A 247 -8.33 20.53 -10.17
C HIS A 247 -8.20 19.01 -9.97
N ALA A 248 -8.82 18.46 -8.93
CA ALA A 248 -8.90 17.02 -8.71
C ALA A 248 -9.59 16.29 -9.88
N TRP A 249 -10.65 16.87 -10.41
CA TRP A 249 -11.33 16.34 -11.60
C TRP A 249 -10.41 16.36 -12.83
N ALA A 250 -9.70 17.44 -13.07
CA ALA A 250 -8.82 17.57 -14.23
C ALA A 250 -7.68 16.54 -14.18
N ILE A 251 -7.01 16.39 -13.01
CA ILE A 251 -5.95 15.39 -12.80
C ILE A 251 -6.51 13.97 -12.91
N ALA A 252 -7.66 13.69 -12.29
CA ALA A 252 -8.26 12.36 -12.34
C ALA A 252 -8.64 11.92 -13.75
N ASN A 253 -9.12 12.84 -14.61
CA ASN A 253 -9.38 12.54 -16.03
C ASN A 253 -8.08 12.28 -16.82
N PHE A 254 -7.01 13.04 -16.56
CA PHE A 254 -5.71 12.80 -17.16
C PHE A 254 -5.17 11.41 -16.83
N ILE A 255 -5.23 11.03 -15.56
CA ILE A 255 -4.81 9.71 -15.08
C ILE A 255 -5.70 8.59 -15.65
N GLU A 256 -7.01 8.82 -15.74
CA GLU A 256 -7.95 7.86 -16.31
C GLU A 256 -7.62 7.53 -17.76
N ASP A 257 -7.32 8.54 -18.57
CA ASP A 257 -6.99 8.32 -20.00
C ASP A 257 -5.74 7.42 -20.14
N ILE A 258 -4.72 7.65 -19.30
CA ILE A 258 -3.50 6.84 -19.26
C ILE A 258 -3.82 5.41 -18.76
N ALA A 259 -4.54 5.29 -17.64
CA ALA A 259 -4.88 4.01 -17.03
C ALA A 259 -5.74 3.16 -17.96
N GLN A 260 -6.78 3.73 -18.55
CA GLN A 260 -7.66 3.05 -19.52
C GLN A 260 -6.85 2.51 -20.70
N ALA A 261 -5.98 3.34 -21.30
CA ALA A 261 -5.16 2.93 -22.43
C ALA A 261 -4.15 1.83 -22.07
N GLY A 262 -3.56 1.89 -20.88
CA GLY A 262 -2.65 0.86 -20.38
C GLY A 262 -3.34 -0.46 -20.10
N ARG A 263 -4.48 -0.45 -19.42
CA ARG A 263 -5.28 -1.64 -19.11
C ARG A 263 -5.84 -2.32 -20.35
N ALA A 264 -6.17 -1.56 -21.38
CA ALA A 264 -6.58 -2.12 -22.67
C ALA A 264 -5.49 -2.99 -23.31
N VAL A 265 -4.22 -2.78 -22.97
CA VAL A 265 -3.07 -3.57 -23.46
C VAL A 265 -2.74 -4.71 -22.50
N TYR A 266 -2.64 -4.42 -21.19
CA TYR A 266 -2.28 -5.37 -20.15
C TYR A 266 -3.02 -5.02 -18.87
N ASP A 267 -4.06 -5.78 -18.54
CA ASP A 267 -5.07 -5.46 -17.52
C ASP A 267 -4.58 -5.74 -16.09
N LEU A 268 -3.52 -5.05 -15.67
CA LEU A 268 -3.03 -5.08 -14.30
C LEU A 268 -3.87 -4.13 -13.41
N PRO A 269 -4.07 -4.43 -12.11
CA PRO A 269 -4.59 -3.47 -11.15
C PRO A 269 -3.76 -2.18 -11.13
N MET A 270 -4.45 -1.04 -11.01
CA MET A 270 -3.78 0.27 -10.99
C MET A 270 -4.21 1.10 -9.79
N PHE A 271 -3.30 1.92 -9.28
CA PHE A 271 -3.57 2.79 -8.16
C PHE A 271 -2.90 4.15 -8.31
N VAL A 272 -3.33 5.08 -7.47
CA VAL A 272 -2.70 6.38 -7.24
C VAL A 272 -2.38 6.55 -5.77
N ASN A 273 -1.32 7.28 -5.45
CA ASN A 273 -0.95 7.67 -4.10
C ASN A 273 -1.03 9.21 -3.92
N ASN A 274 -0.92 9.67 -2.71
CA ASN A 274 -0.97 11.10 -2.45
C ASN A 274 -0.19 11.54 -1.22
N ALA A 275 0.43 12.75 -1.33
CA ALA A 275 0.86 13.55 -0.19
C ALA A 275 -0.38 14.00 0.58
N LEU A 276 -0.48 13.64 1.85
CA LEU A 276 -1.72 13.76 2.63
C LEU A 276 -2.13 15.20 2.89
N ARG A 277 -3.44 15.44 2.79
CA ARG A 277 -4.11 16.49 3.57
C ARG A 277 -4.20 16.01 5.02
N ASP A 278 -3.92 16.87 6.00
CA ASP A 278 -3.99 16.49 7.42
C ASP A 278 -5.39 15.93 7.75
N PRO A 279 -5.50 14.67 8.20
CA PRO A 279 -6.78 14.03 8.46
C PRO A 279 -7.47 14.53 9.72
N LEU A 280 -6.76 15.20 10.61
CA LEU A 280 -7.26 15.73 11.88
C LEU A 280 -7.79 17.17 11.75
N GLU A 281 -7.33 17.91 10.73
CA GLU A 281 -7.84 19.26 10.48
C GLU A 281 -9.28 19.21 9.95
N PRO A 282 -10.15 20.14 10.39
CA PRO A 282 -11.47 20.31 9.79
C PRO A 282 -11.39 20.55 8.30
N LEU A 283 -12.36 20.01 7.54
CA LEU A 283 -12.45 20.28 6.11
C LEU A 283 -12.62 21.79 5.87
N ALA A 284 -11.69 22.38 5.15
CA ALA A 284 -11.68 23.80 4.78
C ALA A 284 -11.23 23.95 3.32
N PRO A 285 -11.58 25.06 2.66
CA PRO A 285 -11.03 25.37 1.33
C PRO A 285 -9.51 25.38 1.35
N TRP A 286 -8.91 24.99 0.24
CA TRP A 286 -7.46 24.93 0.09
C TRP A 286 -6.74 26.24 0.47
N LYS A 287 -5.66 26.13 1.23
CA LYS A 287 -4.84 27.25 1.71
C LYS A 287 -3.34 27.10 1.42
N GLY A 288 -2.96 26.12 0.59
CA GLY A 288 -1.55 25.88 0.24
C GLY A 288 -0.81 24.91 1.16
N ASN A 289 -1.48 24.28 2.11
CA ASN A 289 -0.89 23.38 3.11
C ASN A 289 -0.77 21.90 2.66
N PHE A 290 -1.34 21.56 1.50
CA PHE A 290 -1.21 20.24 0.87
C PHE A 290 -1.27 20.37 -0.66
N ALA A 291 -0.97 19.31 -1.40
CA ALA A 291 -1.02 19.28 -2.86
C ALA A 291 -2.47 19.32 -3.35
N SER A 292 -2.91 20.47 -3.89
CA SER A 292 -4.26 20.62 -4.44
C SER A 292 -4.50 19.67 -5.61
N GLY A 293 -5.63 19.00 -5.62
CA GLY A 293 -6.05 18.13 -6.73
C GLY A 293 -5.50 16.70 -6.68
N GLY A 294 -4.56 16.38 -5.79
CA GLY A 294 -4.16 15.00 -5.52
C GLY A 294 -5.31 14.20 -4.87
N PRO A 295 -5.25 12.84 -4.88
CA PRO A 295 -6.33 11.99 -4.38
C PRO A 295 -6.41 11.95 -2.84
N THR A 296 -6.49 13.13 -2.22
CA THR A 296 -6.70 13.31 -0.78
C THR A 296 -8.09 12.79 -0.36
N TYR A 297 -8.25 12.49 0.92
CA TYR A 297 -9.45 11.82 1.44
C TYR A 297 -10.77 12.51 1.07
N ASP A 298 -10.75 13.82 0.91
CA ASP A 298 -11.95 14.61 0.61
C ASP A 298 -12.31 14.65 -0.88
N VAL A 299 -11.39 14.27 -1.77
CA VAL A 299 -11.64 14.24 -3.22
C VAL A 299 -11.63 12.83 -3.83
N ILE A 300 -11.48 11.77 -3.03
CA ILE A 300 -11.58 10.37 -3.52
C ILE A 300 -12.87 10.15 -4.32
N ASP A 301 -13.99 10.73 -3.90
CA ASP A 301 -15.27 10.62 -4.62
C ASP A 301 -15.20 11.15 -6.06
N ILE A 302 -14.36 12.18 -6.31
CA ILE A 302 -14.14 12.72 -7.65
C ILE A 302 -13.32 11.72 -8.48
N TYR A 303 -12.24 11.18 -7.92
CA TYR A 303 -11.45 10.13 -8.58
C TYR A 303 -12.31 8.91 -8.92
N LYS A 304 -13.11 8.41 -7.97
CA LYS A 304 -14.02 7.29 -8.20
C LYS A 304 -15.17 7.60 -9.18
N ALA A 305 -15.48 8.88 -9.40
CA ALA A 305 -16.49 9.29 -10.37
C ALA A 305 -15.95 9.26 -11.82
N VAL A 306 -14.67 9.57 -12.03
CA VAL A 306 -14.13 9.82 -13.38
C VAL A 306 -12.94 8.95 -13.76
N ALA A 307 -12.35 8.22 -12.82
CA ALA A 307 -11.22 7.31 -13.06
C ALA A 307 -11.56 5.85 -12.69
N PRO A 308 -12.49 5.19 -13.40
CA PRO A 308 -12.91 3.82 -13.09
C PRO A 308 -11.81 2.77 -13.31
N HIS A 309 -10.74 3.08 -14.08
CA HIS A 309 -9.61 2.18 -14.27
C HIS A 309 -8.53 2.32 -13.19
N ILE A 310 -8.71 3.23 -12.22
CA ILE A 310 -7.92 3.32 -11.00
C ILE A 310 -8.67 2.60 -9.85
N ASP A 311 -8.15 1.46 -9.44
CA ASP A 311 -8.77 0.61 -8.42
C ASP A 311 -8.67 1.23 -7.03
N ILE A 312 -7.53 1.86 -6.69
CA ILE A 312 -7.19 2.31 -5.34
C ILE A 312 -6.65 3.74 -5.34
N ALA A 313 -7.08 4.52 -4.36
CA ALA A 313 -6.38 5.72 -3.88
C ALA A 313 -5.70 5.36 -2.54
N GLY A 314 -4.37 5.37 -2.51
CA GLY A 314 -3.55 4.99 -1.36
C GLY A 314 -2.99 6.21 -0.61
N PRO A 315 -2.97 6.20 0.74
CA PRO A 315 -2.34 7.26 1.53
C PRO A 315 -0.84 7.03 1.71
N ASP A 316 -0.05 8.09 1.65
CA ASP A 316 1.37 8.08 2.01
C ASP A 316 1.53 8.57 3.45
N LEU A 317 1.97 7.70 4.34
CA LEU A 317 1.99 7.94 5.77
C LEU A 317 3.34 8.50 6.23
N TYR A 318 3.45 9.81 6.38
CA TYR A 318 4.66 10.49 6.89
C TYR A 318 4.45 11.26 8.19
N ALA A 319 3.26 11.20 8.78
CA ALA A 319 2.97 11.67 10.13
C ALA A 319 2.96 10.48 11.09
N PRO A 320 4.00 10.30 11.96
CA PRO A 320 4.11 9.11 12.81
C PRO A 320 3.19 9.13 14.04
N GLN A 321 2.43 10.21 14.26
CA GLN A 321 1.50 10.33 15.38
C GLN A 321 0.35 9.35 15.25
N SER A 322 0.06 8.63 16.33
CA SER A 322 -0.88 7.51 16.33
C SER A 322 -2.32 7.90 15.96
N ASP A 323 -2.76 9.08 16.33
CA ASP A 323 -4.08 9.62 15.99
C ASP A 323 -4.17 10.05 14.51
N SER A 324 -3.11 10.68 13.96
CA SER A 324 -3.02 10.98 12.53
C SER A 324 -3.06 9.71 11.68
N VAL A 325 -2.28 8.69 12.05
CA VAL A 325 -2.31 7.39 11.36
C VAL A 325 -3.70 6.76 11.44
N ALA A 326 -4.32 6.75 12.63
CA ALA A 326 -5.66 6.19 12.81
C ALA A 326 -6.69 6.91 11.93
N ALA A 327 -6.71 8.25 11.97
CA ALA A 327 -7.63 9.06 11.18
C ALA A 327 -7.42 8.89 9.66
N THR A 328 -6.16 8.79 9.21
CA THR A 328 -5.87 8.51 7.81
C THR A 328 -6.43 7.16 7.38
N LEU A 329 -6.16 6.09 8.13
CA LEU A 329 -6.67 4.76 7.82
C LEU A 329 -8.20 4.73 7.79
N ASP A 330 -8.88 5.46 8.70
CA ASP A 330 -10.34 5.56 8.72
C ASP A 330 -10.91 6.24 7.48
N LYS A 331 -10.21 7.23 6.93
CA LYS A 331 -10.66 7.97 5.76
C LYS A 331 -10.42 7.23 4.43
N PHE A 332 -9.35 6.43 4.35
CA PHE A 332 -9.00 5.71 3.12
C PHE A 332 -9.57 4.30 3.03
N GLN A 333 -9.91 3.67 4.18
CA GLN A 333 -10.60 2.39 4.20
C GLN A 333 -12.09 2.60 3.93
N ARG A 334 -12.52 2.32 2.70
CA ARG A 334 -13.89 2.57 2.25
C ARG A 334 -14.48 1.34 1.58
N PRO A 335 -15.81 1.16 1.55
CA PRO A 335 -16.44 0.09 0.79
C PRO A 335 -16.14 0.12 -0.72
N ASP A 336 -15.77 1.29 -1.26
CA ASP A 336 -15.43 1.50 -2.67
C ASP A 336 -13.93 1.77 -2.91
N ASN A 337 -13.09 1.60 -1.88
CA ASN A 337 -11.64 1.80 -1.96
C ASN A 337 -10.91 0.81 -1.05
N ALA A 338 -10.14 -0.10 -1.63
CA ALA A 338 -9.30 -1.02 -0.86
C ALA A 338 -8.28 -0.23 -0.03
N LEU A 339 -8.05 -0.64 1.21
CA LEU A 339 -6.96 -0.10 2.00
C LEU A 339 -5.64 -0.67 1.49
N PHE A 340 -4.77 0.21 1.03
CA PHE A 340 -3.39 -0.06 0.67
C PHE A 340 -2.56 1.14 1.11
N VAL A 341 -1.46 0.91 1.80
CA VAL A 341 -0.51 1.95 2.21
C VAL A 341 0.75 1.77 1.36
N PRO A 342 0.80 2.40 0.17
CA PRO A 342 1.90 2.18 -0.78
C PRO A 342 3.18 2.86 -0.35
N GLU A 343 3.08 3.84 0.56
CA GLU A 343 4.23 4.59 1.02
C GLU A 343 4.07 4.99 2.49
N MET A 344 5.11 4.76 3.29
CA MET A 344 5.17 5.25 4.67
C MET A 344 6.62 5.47 5.11
N GLY A 345 6.82 6.27 6.15
CA GLY A 345 8.15 6.51 6.70
C GLY A 345 8.84 5.21 7.16
N ASN A 346 10.16 5.12 6.95
CA ASN A 346 10.97 3.96 7.32
C ASN A 346 11.68 4.07 8.68
N ALA A 347 11.33 5.07 9.50
CA ALA A 347 11.80 5.11 10.88
C ALA A 347 11.13 4.03 11.74
N ALA A 348 11.84 3.51 12.73
CA ALA A 348 11.36 2.45 13.62
C ALA A 348 9.98 2.74 14.24
N ALA A 349 9.66 4.01 14.49
CA ALA A 349 8.37 4.43 15.04
C ALA A 349 7.16 4.03 14.17
N TYR A 350 7.35 3.86 12.86
CA TYR A 350 6.28 3.45 11.95
C TYR A 350 6.03 1.94 11.96
N ALA A 351 7.02 1.12 12.31
CA ALA A 351 6.93 -0.33 12.18
C ALA A 351 5.74 -0.94 12.96
N ARG A 352 5.41 -0.38 14.15
CA ARG A 352 4.25 -0.81 14.96
C ARG A 352 2.93 -0.75 14.20
N TYR A 353 2.80 0.17 13.24
CA TYR A 353 1.57 0.35 12.48
C TYR A 353 1.29 -0.76 11.48
N VAL A 354 2.29 -1.57 11.11
CA VAL A 354 2.10 -2.75 10.28
C VAL A 354 1.02 -3.68 10.86
N TYR A 355 1.03 -3.91 12.18
CA TYR A 355 0.00 -4.71 12.85
C TYR A 355 -1.40 -4.14 12.67
N ARG A 356 -1.55 -2.83 12.84
CA ARG A 356 -2.84 -2.16 12.70
C ARG A 356 -3.29 -2.12 11.24
N ILE A 357 -2.39 -1.80 10.31
CA ILE A 357 -2.68 -1.68 8.88
C ILE A 357 -3.13 -3.04 8.32
N LEU A 358 -2.33 -4.10 8.51
CA LEU A 358 -2.67 -5.44 8.02
C LEU A 358 -3.88 -6.02 8.77
N GLY A 359 -3.98 -5.78 10.08
CA GLY A 359 -5.11 -6.21 10.88
C GLY A 359 -6.44 -5.57 10.47
N ARG A 360 -6.44 -4.32 10.03
CA ARG A 360 -7.63 -3.64 9.48
C ARG A 360 -8.05 -4.15 8.10
N GLY A 361 -7.25 -5.02 7.50
CA GLY A 361 -7.57 -5.61 6.21
C GLY A 361 -6.97 -4.88 5.02
N ALA A 362 -5.86 -4.19 5.19
CA ALA A 362 -5.09 -3.69 4.06
C ALA A 362 -4.59 -4.84 3.18
N ILE A 363 -4.61 -4.61 1.87
CA ILE A 363 -4.05 -5.56 0.90
C ILE A 363 -2.52 -5.56 0.93
N GLY A 364 -1.91 -4.53 1.53
CA GLY A 364 -0.47 -4.40 1.69
C GLY A 364 -0.04 -3.10 2.35
N VAL A 365 1.25 -3.03 2.65
CA VAL A 365 1.93 -1.86 3.21
C VAL A 365 3.38 -1.87 2.75
N ALA A 366 3.94 -0.68 2.42
CA ALA A 366 5.32 -0.53 1.96
C ALA A 366 6.01 0.69 2.61
N PRO A 367 7.01 0.50 3.50
CA PRO A 367 7.89 1.58 3.92
C PRO A 367 8.77 2.03 2.74
N PHE A 368 8.92 3.37 2.60
CA PHE A 368 9.69 4.02 1.54
C PHE A 368 11.18 4.10 1.89
N GLY A 369 12.02 4.01 0.88
CA GLY A 369 13.47 4.15 1.01
C GLY A 369 14.13 2.94 1.68
N ILE A 370 13.57 1.77 1.46
CA ILE A 370 14.15 0.49 1.90
C ILE A 370 15.11 -0.03 0.81
N ASP A 371 16.28 0.56 0.80
CA ASP A 371 17.43 0.11 0.04
C ASP A 371 18.72 0.56 0.76
N TYR A 372 19.88 0.12 0.30
CA TYR A 372 21.17 0.51 0.87
C TYR A 372 21.91 1.50 -0.05
N ALA A 373 21.15 2.49 -0.58
CA ALA A 373 21.67 3.49 -1.51
C ALA A 373 22.45 4.64 -0.83
N ASP A 374 22.68 4.54 0.49
CA ASP A 374 23.37 5.54 1.30
C ASP A 374 22.67 6.91 1.39
N TYR A 375 21.38 6.96 1.06
CA TYR A 375 20.53 8.14 1.17
C TYR A 375 19.54 8.03 2.34
N SER A 376 19.55 9.01 3.24
CA SER A 376 18.66 9.05 4.40
C SER A 376 17.35 9.76 4.06
N ASN A 377 16.22 9.16 4.44
CA ASN A 377 14.90 9.78 4.27
C ASN A 377 14.52 10.77 5.40
N TYR A 378 15.44 11.11 6.29
CA TYR A 378 15.20 12.07 7.36
C TYR A 378 14.89 13.49 6.79
N PRO A 379 13.88 14.23 7.32
CA PRO A 379 13.12 13.95 8.54
C PRO A 379 11.86 13.10 8.36
N LEU A 380 11.48 12.71 7.16
CA LEU A 380 10.27 11.93 6.88
C LEU A 380 10.41 10.45 7.29
N GLY A 381 11.64 9.97 7.45
CA GLY A 381 11.95 8.62 7.85
C GLY A 381 13.21 8.53 8.72
N SER A 382 13.91 7.39 8.62
CA SER A 382 15.11 7.10 9.40
C SER A 382 16.30 7.97 9.01
N LYS A 383 17.14 8.31 10.01
CA LYS A 383 18.49 8.85 9.78
C LYS A 383 19.51 7.78 9.36
N ARG A 384 19.17 6.50 9.58
CA ARG A 384 20.03 5.37 9.24
C ARG A 384 19.76 4.92 7.81
N THR A 385 20.81 4.36 7.19
CA THR A 385 20.76 3.85 5.82
C THR A 385 21.27 2.41 5.73
N ASP A 386 21.43 1.76 6.88
CA ASP A 386 21.95 0.41 7.03
C ASP A 386 20.85 -0.57 7.50
N GLN A 387 21.22 -1.82 7.75
CA GLN A 387 20.31 -2.88 8.19
C GLN A 387 19.48 -2.51 9.43
N THR A 388 19.97 -1.64 10.31
CA THR A 388 19.23 -1.19 11.51
C THR A 388 17.98 -0.35 11.17
N MET A 389 17.90 0.22 9.96
CA MET A 389 16.70 0.87 9.44
C MET A 389 15.65 -0.17 9.02
N VAL A 390 16.09 -1.27 8.45
CA VAL A 390 15.23 -2.31 7.88
C VAL A 390 14.69 -3.25 8.96
N GLU A 391 15.50 -3.58 9.97
CA GLU A 391 15.23 -4.57 11.01
C GLU A 391 13.85 -4.42 11.69
N PRO A 392 13.36 -3.23 12.09
CA PRO A 392 12.05 -3.08 12.73
C PRO A 392 10.88 -3.57 11.86
N PHE A 393 10.97 -3.41 10.55
CA PHE A 393 9.97 -3.92 9.60
C PHE A 393 10.23 -5.38 9.26
N GLY A 394 11.49 -5.74 9.03
CA GLY A 394 11.91 -7.07 8.64
C GLY A 394 11.53 -8.16 9.65
N THR A 395 11.67 -7.88 10.94
CA THR A 395 11.28 -8.83 12.00
C THR A 395 9.77 -9.07 12.01
N ILE A 396 8.97 -8.02 11.78
CA ILE A 396 7.51 -8.13 11.69
C ILE A 396 7.10 -8.89 10.42
N TYR A 397 7.71 -8.55 9.28
CA TYR A 397 7.42 -9.22 8.01
C TYR A 397 7.81 -10.70 8.05
N ALA A 398 8.91 -11.07 8.70
CA ALA A 398 9.30 -12.47 8.90
C ALA A 398 8.21 -13.27 9.63
N ALA A 399 7.52 -12.66 10.60
CA ALA A 399 6.40 -13.30 11.30
C ALA A 399 5.13 -13.40 10.43
N PHE A 400 4.86 -12.41 9.58
CA PHE A 400 3.70 -12.44 8.67
C PHE A 400 3.92 -13.29 7.41
N ALA A 401 5.15 -13.41 6.92
CA ALA A 401 5.45 -14.05 5.63
C ALA A 401 4.86 -15.46 5.47
N PRO A 402 4.97 -16.39 6.46
CA PRO A 402 4.36 -17.70 6.34
C PRO A 402 2.83 -17.70 6.36
N LEU A 403 2.22 -16.57 6.78
CA LEU A 403 0.79 -16.38 6.90
C LEU A 403 0.20 -15.50 5.77
N ALA A 404 1.03 -14.87 4.94
CA ALA A 404 0.61 -13.80 4.02
C ALA A 404 -0.55 -14.20 3.10
N GLN A 405 -0.52 -15.42 2.52
CA GLN A 405 -1.63 -15.92 1.70
C GLN A 405 -2.90 -16.14 2.51
N GLN A 406 -2.77 -16.78 3.67
CA GLN A 406 -3.91 -17.08 4.54
C GLN A 406 -4.46 -15.81 5.17
N TRP A 407 -3.59 -14.82 5.47
CA TRP A 407 -3.99 -13.52 5.99
C TRP A 407 -4.92 -12.80 5.03
N GLY A 408 -4.56 -12.71 3.74
CA GLY A 408 -5.41 -12.11 2.71
C GLY A 408 -6.78 -12.80 2.58
N ARG A 409 -6.85 -14.11 2.80
CA ARG A 409 -8.11 -14.84 2.86
C ARG A 409 -8.94 -14.42 4.08
N TRP A 410 -8.33 -14.39 5.28
CA TRP A 410 -9.02 -13.96 6.50
C TRP A 410 -9.50 -12.51 6.43
N VAL A 411 -8.72 -11.64 5.77
CA VAL A 411 -9.13 -10.25 5.48
C VAL A 411 -10.44 -10.25 4.67
N LEU A 412 -10.49 -10.97 3.58
CA LEU A 412 -11.68 -11.02 2.72
C LEU A 412 -12.89 -11.58 3.46
N GLU A 413 -12.67 -12.55 4.35
CA GLU A 413 -13.71 -13.15 5.21
C GLU A 413 -14.10 -12.24 6.42
N GLY A 414 -13.46 -11.09 6.63
CA GLY A 414 -13.74 -10.18 7.74
C GLY A 414 -13.36 -10.73 9.11
N ARG A 415 -12.28 -11.48 9.19
CA ARG A 415 -11.83 -12.19 10.39
C ARG A 415 -10.62 -11.56 11.05
N THR A 416 -10.09 -10.47 10.50
CA THR A 416 -8.86 -9.84 11.01
C THR A 416 -9.14 -8.55 11.77
N ALA A 417 -8.26 -8.23 12.71
CA ALA A 417 -8.19 -6.95 13.40
C ALA A 417 -6.75 -6.65 13.80
N GLY A 418 -6.46 -5.41 14.18
CA GLY A 418 -5.12 -5.03 14.59
C GLY A 418 -5.07 -3.81 15.50
N ILE A 419 -4.10 -3.84 16.40
CA ILE A 419 -3.80 -2.78 17.37
C ILE A 419 -2.34 -2.39 17.21
N ALA A 420 -2.05 -1.09 17.34
CA ALA A 420 -0.70 -0.55 17.50
C ALA A 420 -0.67 0.35 18.71
N GLU A 421 0.41 0.30 19.48
CA GLU A 421 0.61 1.17 20.64
C GLU A 421 0.45 2.64 20.24
N GLY A 422 -0.42 3.37 20.98
CA GLY A 422 -0.61 4.81 20.81
C GLY A 422 0.52 5.61 21.43
N ASP A 423 0.67 6.86 21.01
CA ASP A 423 1.66 7.76 21.61
C ASP A 423 1.32 8.08 23.09
N ASP A 424 0.04 8.01 23.43
CA ASP A 424 -0.45 8.14 24.82
C ASP A 424 -0.30 6.86 25.66
N ARG A 425 0.12 5.76 25.01
CA ARG A 425 0.36 4.43 25.63
C ARG A 425 -0.82 3.83 26.39
N LYS A 426 -2.02 4.36 26.20
CA LYS A 426 -3.21 3.84 26.87
C LYS A 426 -3.61 2.47 26.34
N PRO A 427 -4.20 1.62 27.20
CA PRO A 427 -4.79 0.38 26.75
C PRO A 427 -5.83 0.61 25.64
N GLN A 428 -5.88 -0.31 24.67
CA GLN A 428 -6.82 -0.29 23.56
C GLN A 428 -7.63 -1.57 23.57
N SER A 429 -8.92 -1.47 23.30
CA SER A 429 -9.82 -2.63 23.23
C SER A 429 -10.48 -2.76 21.88
N LEU A 430 -10.75 -4.00 21.47
CA LEU A 430 -11.55 -4.33 20.29
C LEU A 430 -12.38 -5.59 20.56
N VAL A 431 -13.41 -5.80 19.75
CA VAL A 431 -14.29 -6.98 19.82
C VAL A 431 -14.12 -7.83 18.56
N LEU A 432 -13.89 -9.11 18.76
CA LEU A 432 -13.73 -10.15 17.74
C LEU A 432 -14.88 -11.16 17.85
N LYS A 433 -16.06 -10.77 17.42
CA LYS A 433 -17.31 -11.55 17.55
C LYS A 433 -17.72 -11.73 19.02
N ASP A 434 -17.52 -12.93 19.57
CA ASP A 434 -17.94 -13.33 20.92
C ASP A 434 -16.82 -13.17 21.97
N TRP A 435 -15.71 -12.55 21.57
CA TRP A 435 -14.55 -12.28 22.42
C TRP A 435 -14.08 -10.83 22.26
N GLY A 436 -13.84 -10.19 23.37
CA GLY A 436 -13.10 -8.93 23.41
C GLY A 436 -11.64 -9.16 23.75
N VAL A 437 -10.78 -8.25 23.34
CA VAL A 437 -9.38 -8.21 23.73
C VAL A 437 -8.98 -6.78 24.09
N THR A 438 -8.31 -6.63 25.23
CA THR A 438 -7.66 -5.39 25.66
C THR A 438 -6.16 -5.57 25.57
N ALA A 439 -5.51 -4.70 24.82
CA ALA A 439 -4.06 -4.62 24.68
C ALA A 439 -3.52 -3.55 25.61
N SER A 440 -2.57 -3.91 26.47
CA SER A 440 -1.82 -3.01 27.35
C SER A 440 -0.34 -3.03 26.99
N PHE A 441 0.35 -1.93 27.22
CA PHE A 441 1.73 -1.72 26.77
C PHE A 441 2.66 -1.40 27.94
N ARG A 442 3.95 -1.71 27.79
CA ARG A 442 4.98 -1.46 28.81
C ARG A 442 4.71 -2.14 30.15
N GLU A 443 4.10 -3.31 30.12
CA GLU A 443 3.80 -4.06 31.35
C GLU A 443 4.76 -5.21 31.56
N TRP A 444 5.18 -5.38 32.79
CA TRP A 444 5.81 -6.60 33.29
C TRP A 444 4.76 -7.68 33.58
N GLN A 445 5.22 -8.86 34.02
CA GLN A 445 4.36 -10.00 34.31
C GLN A 445 3.15 -9.67 35.22
N PHE A 446 3.33 -8.81 36.22
CA PHE A 446 2.29 -8.48 37.19
C PHE A 446 1.55 -7.16 36.92
N GLY A 447 1.64 -6.62 35.72
CA GLY A 447 0.92 -5.41 35.33
C GLY A 447 1.78 -4.16 35.19
N THR A 448 1.14 -3.00 35.28
CA THR A 448 1.80 -1.70 35.14
C THR A 448 2.65 -1.36 36.35
N MET A 449 3.76 -0.67 36.10
CA MET A 449 4.60 -0.10 37.15
C MET A 449 3.87 1.03 37.91
N GLY A 450 4.29 1.28 39.13
CA GLY A 450 3.76 2.38 39.94
C GLY A 450 4.04 3.76 39.35
N LYS A 451 3.34 4.79 39.84
CA LYS A 451 3.45 6.16 39.34
C LYS A 451 4.86 6.76 39.42
N ASP A 452 5.70 6.24 40.31
CA ASP A 452 7.07 6.72 40.52
C ASP A 452 8.12 5.91 39.71
N ALA A 453 7.66 5.01 38.83
CA ALA A 453 8.54 4.19 38.02
C ALA A 453 9.36 5.06 37.04
N LYS A 454 10.68 4.80 37.03
CA LYS A 454 11.61 5.42 36.10
C LYS A 454 11.65 4.63 34.79
N GLU A 455 12.24 5.21 33.73
CA GLU A 455 12.37 4.55 32.43
C GLU A 455 13.08 3.19 32.51
N GLU A 456 14.09 3.09 33.37
CA GLU A 456 14.87 1.86 33.60
C GLU A 456 14.07 0.72 34.27
N ASP A 457 12.92 1.04 34.88
CA ASP A 457 12.04 0.07 35.52
C ASP A 457 11.10 -0.63 34.53
N TYR A 458 10.96 -0.11 33.30
CA TYR A 458 10.09 -0.68 32.28
C TYR A 458 10.79 -1.77 31.47
N PRO A 459 10.03 -2.64 30.76
CA PRO A 459 10.62 -3.66 29.91
C PRO A 459 11.60 -3.07 28.87
N PRO A 460 12.76 -3.71 28.65
CA PRO A 460 13.77 -3.24 27.70
C PRO A 460 13.19 -3.01 26.30
N GLY A 461 13.62 -1.95 25.64
CA GLY A 461 13.20 -1.61 24.27
C GLY A 461 11.85 -0.92 24.17
N THR A 462 11.18 -0.60 25.29
CA THR A 462 9.86 0.05 25.31
C THR A 462 9.92 1.57 25.57
N ALA A 463 11.10 2.19 25.50
CA ALA A 463 11.26 3.64 25.67
C ALA A 463 10.42 4.44 24.67
N ALA A 464 10.41 4.03 23.40
CA ALA A 464 9.50 4.56 22.40
C ALA A 464 8.34 3.58 22.13
N PRO A 465 7.12 4.07 21.75
CA PRO A 465 6.03 3.19 21.37
C PRO A 465 6.40 2.28 20.20
N ASN A 466 6.34 0.96 20.42
CA ASN A 466 6.68 -0.04 19.41
C ASN A 466 5.88 -1.34 19.54
N GLY A 467 4.93 -1.37 20.50
CA GLY A 467 4.06 -2.50 20.73
C GLY A 467 2.94 -2.60 19.70
N GLY A 468 2.48 -3.83 19.44
CA GLY A 468 1.32 -4.05 18.59
C GLY A 468 0.98 -5.52 18.45
N ALA A 469 -0.25 -5.78 17.99
CA ALA A 469 -0.73 -7.11 17.67
C ALA A 469 -1.75 -7.09 16.53
N ALA A 470 -1.67 -8.10 15.68
CA ALA A 470 -2.68 -8.41 14.67
C ALA A 470 -3.33 -9.76 14.99
N PHE A 471 -4.62 -9.84 14.75
CA PHE A 471 -5.48 -10.95 15.12
C PHE A 471 -6.17 -11.53 13.89
N ALA A 472 -6.26 -12.83 13.79
CA ALA A 472 -7.14 -13.51 12.85
C ALA A 472 -7.98 -14.55 13.59
N ARG A 473 -9.31 -14.43 13.53
CA ARG A 473 -10.24 -15.39 14.10
C ARG A 473 -10.34 -16.60 13.17
N ILE A 474 -9.83 -17.75 13.59
CA ILE A 474 -9.79 -18.98 12.79
C ILE A 474 -10.90 -19.98 13.16
N GLY A 475 -11.54 -19.80 14.29
CA GLY A 475 -12.70 -20.52 14.80
C GLY A 475 -13.57 -19.61 15.66
N ASP A 476 -14.62 -20.13 16.29
CA ASP A 476 -15.47 -19.33 17.18
C ASP A 476 -14.71 -18.88 18.43
N ASP A 477 -13.88 -19.78 18.98
CA ASP A 477 -13.07 -19.56 20.18
C ASP A 477 -11.56 -19.64 19.86
N GLU A 478 -11.14 -19.60 18.60
CA GLU A 478 -9.75 -19.79 18.19
C GLU A 478 -9.22 -18.60 17.38
N PHE A 479 -8.00 -18.19 17.70
CA PHE A 479 -7.33 -17.03 17.12
C PHE A 479 -5.87 -17.36 16.75
N ILE A 480 -5.40 -16.80 15.64
CA ILE A 480 -3.97 -16.57 15.41
C ILE A 480 -3.69 -15.11 15.82
N VAL A 481 -2.64 -14.93 16.58
CA VAL A 481 -2.16 -13.62 17.04
C VAL A 481 -0.70 -13.48 16.62
N ILE A 482 -0.35 -12.34 16.02
CA ILE A 482 1.03 -11.94 15.73
C ILE A 482 1.27 -10.63 16.48
N GLY A 483 2.24 -10.57 17.37
CA GLY A 483 2.46 -9.34 18.14
C GLY A 483 3.80 -9.30 18.84
N GLN A 484 4.13 -8.12 19.36
CA GLN A 484 5.32 -7.85 20.18
C GLN A 484 5.04 -6.72 21.18
N HIS A 485 5.77 -6.69 22.28
CA HIS A 485 5.71 -5.63 23.30
C HIS A 485 4.29 -5.26 23.73
N VAL A 486 3.42 -6.26 23.87
CA VAL A 486 2.01 -6.06 24.22
C VAL A 486 1.50 -7.19 25.11
N ARG A 487 0.68 -6.84 26.10
CA ARG A 487 -0.09 -7.78 26.90
C ARG A 487 -1.52 -7.79 26.41
N LEU A 488 -2.09 -8.98 26.23
CA LEU A 488 -3.44 -9.18 25.73
C LEU A 488 -4.33 -9.84 26.79
N HIS A 489 -5.37 -9.14 27.21
CA HIS A 489 -6.42 -9.64 28.07
C HIS A 489 -7.64 -9.96 27.23
N PHE A 490 -7.99 -11.25 27.12
CA PHE A 490 -9.22 -11.67 26.46
C PHE A 490 -10.37 -11.71 27.48
N TRP A 491 -11.54 -11.28 27.03
CA TRP A 491 -12.75 -11.26 27.85
C TRP A 491 -13.96 -11.66 27.01
N PRO A 492 -15.00 -12.29 27.65
CA PRO A 492 -16.25 -12.68 26.99
C PRO A 492 -17.02 -11.47 26.48
N ALA A 493 -17.48 -11.54 25.23
CA ALA A 493 -18.32 -10.52 24.57
C ALA A 493 -19.40 -11.22 23.75
N GLY A 494 -20.32 -10.48 23.15
CA GLY A 494 -21.38 -11.01 22.29
C GLY A 494 -22.14 -12.17 22.93
N ALA A 495 -22.15 -13.35 22.31
CA ALA A 495 -22.84 -14.53 22.84
C ALA A 495 -22.21 -15.09 24.14
N ASN A 496 -21.00 -14.67 24.48
CA ASN A 496 -20.32 -15.06 25.71
C ASN A 496 -20.43 -14.04 26.84
N GLU A 497 -21.09 -12.91 26.63
CA GLU A 497 -21.23 -11.85 27.63
C GLU A 497 -21.78 -12.38 28.95
N GLY A 498 -21.18 -11.96 30.07
CA GLY A 498 -21.58 -12.36 31.42
C GLY A 498 -21.06 -13.73 31.88
N LYS A 499 -20.35 -14.48 31.03
CA LYS A 499 -19.74 -15.77 31.40
C LYS A 499 -18.32 -15.57 31.98
N GLY A 500 -17.85 -16.56 32.74
CA GLY A 500 -16.44 -16.71 33.04
C GLY A 500 -15.65 -17.15 31.80
N SER A 501 -14.34 -16.93 31.81
CA SER A 501 -13.49 -17.37 30.71
C SER A 501 -12.11 -17.81 31.15
N MET A 502 -11.49 -18.69 30.39
CA MET A 502 -10.10 -19.10 30.57
C MET A 502 -9.46 -19.50 29.25
N PHE A 503 -8.14 -19.48 29.21
CA PHE A 503 -7.39 -20.09 28.11
C PHE A 503 -7.52 -21.61 28.16
N ALA A 504 -8.10 -22.19 27.11
CA ALA A 504 -8.04 -23.64 26.94
C ALA A 504 -6.66 -24.07 26.43
N ARG A 505 -6.00 -23.23 25.62
CA ARG A 505 -4.65 -23.46 25.11
C ARG A 505 -4.04 -22.20 24.52
N VAL A 506 -2.76 -21.99 24.75
CA VAL A 506 -1.95 -20.94 24.10
C VAL A 506 -0.68 -21.61 23.56
N GLU A 507 -0.58 -21.70 22.25
CA GLU A 507 0.53 -22.37 21.55
C GLU A 507 1.37 -21.32 20.82
N GLU A 508 2.67 -21.30 21.05
CA GLU A 508 3.63 -20.65 20.17
C GLU A 508 3.99 -21.60 19.05
N GLY A 509 4.07 -21.09 17.80
CA GLY A 509 4.38 -21.93 16.68
C GLY A 509 4.39 -21.16 15.35
N ARG A 510 4.29 -21.91 14.26
CA ARG A 510 4.30 -21.38 12.88
C ARG A 510 3.45 -22.24 11.95
N LEU A 511 3.14 -21.72 10.78
CA LEU A 511 2.60 -22.53 9.69
C LEU A 511 3.74 -23.16 8.88
N ASP A 512 3.55 -24.41 8.45
CA ASP A 512 4.41 -25.03 7.45
C ASP A 512 4.04 -24.57 6.02
N ALA A 513 4.80 -25.03 5.03
CA ALA A 513 4.58 -24.70 3.62
C ALA A 513 3.20 -25.18 3.08
N GLN A 514 2.52 -26.08 3.78
CA GLN A 514 1.18 -26.55 3.46
C GLN A 514 0.07 -25.82 4.25
N GLY A 515 0.45 -24.80 5.05
CA GLY A 515 -0.47 -24.03 5.88
C GLY A 515 -0.95 -24.76 7.14
N ARG A 516 -0.26 -25.82 7.57
CA ARG A 516 -0.59 -26.56 8.81
C ARG A 516 0.15 -25.93 9.98
N TRP A 517 -0.54 -25.86 11.12
CA TRP A 517 0.04 -25.37 12.36
C TRP A 517 1.08 -26.36 12.91
N ILE A 518 2.29 -25.85 13.14
CA ILE A 518 3.38 -26.57 13.82
C ILE A 518 3.59 -25.89 15.16
N MET A 519 3.16 -26.56 16.22
CA MET A 519 3.35 -26.09 17.59
C MET A 519 4.81 -26.30 18.03
N GLU A 520 5.41 -25.28 18.59
CA GLU A 520 6.76 -25.32 19.16
C GLU A 520 6.71 -25.52 20.67
N ARG A 521 5.82 -24.79 21.35
CA ARG A 521 5.58 -24.98 22.80
C ARG A 521 4.22 -24.42 23.22
N ASN A 522 3.72 -24.87 24.36
CA ASN A 522 2.61 -24.26 25.08
C ASN A 522 3.11 -23.16 25.99
N TRP A 523 2.35 -22.06 26.02
CA TRP A 523 2.47 -21.03 27.04
C TRP A 523 1.51 -21.34 28.18
N ASN A 524 2.00 -21.23 29.42
CA ASN A 524 1.21 -21.45 30.63
C ASN A 524 1.87 -20.73 31.82
N GLY A 525 1.19 -20.67 32.95
CA GLY A 525 1.70 -20.00 34.16
C GLY A 525 2.04 -18.54 33.88
N ASP A 526 3.23 -18.12 34.25
CA ASP A 526 3.71 -16.74 34.20
C ASP A 526 3.51 -16.04 32.85
N GLN A 527 3.44 -16.78 31.74
CA GLN A 527 3.26 -16.21 30.40
C GLN A 527 1.81 -15.81 30.11
N VAL A 528 0.83 -16.38 30.85
CA VAL A 528 -0.61 -16.21 30.57
C VAL A 528 -1.45 -15.87 31.81
N ASP A 529 -0.94 -16.04 33.05
CA ASP A 529 -1.72 -15.85 34.27
C ASP A 529 -2.29 -14.43 34.44
N HIS A 530 -1.58 -13.44 33.93
CA HIS A 530 -1.99 -12.03 33.92
C HIS A 530 -2.27 -11.49 32.51
N GLY A 531 -2.79 -12.33 31.62
CA GLY A 531 -2.94 -12.05 30.19
C GLY A 531 -1.73 -12.54 29.38
N VAL A 532 -1.91 -12.69 28.08
CA VAL A 532 -0.85 -13.16 27.17
C VAL A 532 0.20 -12.06 26.99
N ASN A 533 1.39 -12.26 27.57
CA ASN A 533 2.45 -11.25 27.55
C ASN A 533 3.46 -11.50 26.43
N LEU A 534 3.27 -10.82 25.29
CA LEU A 534 4.10 -10.95 24.10
C LEU A 534 5.45 -10.22 24.27
N PRO A 535 6.58 -10.90 23.96
CA PRO A 535 7.93 -10.37 24.20
C PRO A 535 8.34 -9.29 23.18
N ALA A 536 9.61 -8.87 23.27
CA ALA A 536 10.20 -7.86 22.39
C ALA A 536 10.28 -8.29 20.90
N ARG A 537 10.31 -9.59 20.62
CA ARG A 537 10.30 -10.11 19.26
C ARG A 537 8.88 -10.40 18.77
N PRO A 538 8.57 -10.20 17.49
CA PRO A 538 7.31 -10.66 16.93
C PRO A 538 7.11 -12.16 17.16
N THR A 539 5.99 -12.52 17.77
CA THR A 539 5.67 -13.89 18.15
C THR A 539 4.32 -14.27 17.58
N ILE A 540 4.22 -15.49 17.06
CA ILE A 540 2.98 -16.05 16.52
C ILE A 540 2.39 -17.01 17.54
N LEU A 541 1.15 -16.74 17.95
CA LEU A 541 0.42 -17.59 18.88
C LEU A 541 -0.87 -18.10 18.23
N LYS A 542 -1.19 -19.36 18.51
CA LYS A 542 -2.53 -19.92 18.34
C LYS A 542 -3.18 -20.00 19.72
N ILE A 543 -4.26 -19.26 19.91
CA ILE A 543 -4.96 -19.12 21.18
C ILE A 543 -6.32 -19.77 21.05
N ARG A 544 -6.67 -20.64 22.00
CA ARG A 544 -8.02 -21.19 22.17
C ARG A 544 -8.56 -20.80 23.52
N LEU A 545 -9.76 -20.20 23.52
CA LEU A 545 -10.49 -19.75 24.69
C LEU A 545 -11.64 -20.70 25.02
N ARG A 546 -12.16 -20.60 26.24
CA ARG A 546 -13.40 -21.22 26.67
C ARG A 546 -14.16 -20.27 27.57
N ALA A 547 -15.46 -20.10 27.29
CA ALA A 547 -16.41 -19.48 28.19
C ALA A 547 -17.12 -20.56 29.02
N TYR A 548 -17.43 -20.28 30.31
CA TYR A 548 -18.09 -21.21 31.23
C TYR A 548 -19.07 -20.47 32.16
#